data_0cba2530aaee2ff542d2628eed003fb5
#
_entry.id   0cba2530aaee2ff542d2628eed003fb5
#
_cell.length_a   1.000
_cell.length_b   1.000
_cell.length_c   1.000
_cell.angle_alpha   90.00
_cell.angle_beta   90.00
_cell.angle_gamma   90.00
#
_symmetry.space_group_name_H-M   'P 1'
#
loop_
_entity.id
_entity.type
_entity.pdbx_description
1 polymer ?
#
loop_
_entity_poly.entity_id
_entity_poly.type
_entity_poly.pdbx_seq_one_letter_code
_entity_poly.pdbx_strand_id
1 'polypeptide(L)'
;MREVKAVVFDLDGTLTQSEEGIWNCVRHAVRCMGMEEPDAATLRKFVGPPLVYSFQEYLGMTEEEAWQATDFYRQRYNTVGLFENRVYPGIRRVLARLKKAGYYLAVATGKPQRPTEQILAHFGLDKFFDMVAGTRPEDATAGKAGLISRVLPAEYAGAVMVGDTRFDMEGAQAVGIDSIGVGYGYGGEAELRAANCGAYAATVAELESLLCMDAPKLRGSFLSMEGLDGSGKTTQMDLLEDRLARYGFDVRRTREPGGCAIAEKIRGLLLDTENAEMSDVTEAMLYAAARAQHVHQVIRPAVEAGQLVLCDRFVDSTVAYQGGGRELGVRKIREINAPAVEGMMPDATVYLDIDHRTAFRRRSAATALDRLEMQEEAFHARVEAAYRQMIREDAGRFLIVDATEAPQQVADAVWAKVYARLTEAEA
;
A
#
# COMPACT_ATOMS: atom_id res chain seq x y z
N MET A 1 37.31 5.00 -6.28
CA MET A 1 35.99 4.46 -5.91
C MET A 1 35.00 5.60 -6.01
N ARG A 2 33.75 5.38 -6.47
CA ARG A 2 32.73 6.42 -6.43
C ARG A 2 32.36 6.64 -4.95
N GLU A 3 32.35 7.90 -4.54
CA GLU A 3 31.82 8.28 -3.23
C GLU A 3 30.36 7.81 -3.12
N VAL A 4 30.07 6.95 -2.12
CA VAL A 4 28.71 6.39 -1.93
C VAL A 4 27.96 7.29 -0.97
N LYS A 5 26.79 7.80 -1.39
CA LYS A 5 25.84 8.46 -0.49
C LYS A 5 25.13 7.40 0.33
N ALA A 6 25.07 7.55 1.65
CA ALA A 6 24.42 6.62 2.56
C ALA A 6 23.21 7.26 3.24
N VAL A 7 22.10 6.49 3.36
CA VAL A 7 20.94 6.89 4.13
C VAL A 7 20.63 5.78 5.16
N VAL A 8 20.64 6.15 6.42
CA VAL A 8 20.32 5.26 7.54
C VAL A 8 18.93 5.61 8.05
N PHE A 9 18.05 4.63 8.17
CA PHE A 9 16.68 4.81 8.65
C PHE A 9 16.50 4.17 10.03
N ASP A 10 15.72 4.81 10.88
CA ASP A 10 15.06 4.09 11.97
C ASP A 10 13.88 3.25 11.41
N LEU A 11 13.31 2.37 12.21
CA LEU A 11 12.20 1.50 11.82
C LEU A 11 10.86 2.02 12.32
N ASP A 12 10.65 1.96 13.63
CA ASP A 12 9.36 2.29 14.26
C ASP A 12 9.14 3.80 14.28
N GLY A 13 8.06 4.29 13.69
CA GLY A 13 7.79 5.73 13.55
C GLY A 13 8.46 6.38 12.32
N THR A 14 9.34 5.67 11.63
CA THR A 14 10.07 6.18 10.46
C THR A 14 9.73 5.41 9.18
N LEU A 15 9.96 4.12 9.17
CA LEU A 15 9.56 3.23 8.07
C LEU A 15 8.19 2.62 8.31
N THR A 16 7.85 2.30 9.57
CA THR A 16 6.64 1.57 9.94
C THR A 16 5.88 2.20 11.11
N GLN A 17 4.55 1.99 11.11
CA GLN A 17 3.60 2.38 12.15
C GLN A 17 3.30 1.17 13.03
N SER A 18 4.09 0.97 14.08
CA SER A 18 4.04 -0.24 14.92
C SER A 18 3.09 -0.13 16.13
N GLU A 19 2.43 1.00 16.33
CA GLU A 19 1.61 1.25 17.52
C GLU A 19 0.47 0.25 17.71
N GLU A 20 -0.21 -0.17 16.64
CA GLU A 20 -1.34 -1.11 16.72
C GLU A 20 -0.91 -2.43 17.37
N GLY A 21 0.20 -2.99 16.92
CA GLY A 21 0.75 -4.25 17.46
C GLY A 21 1.23 -4.10 18.90
N ILE A 22 1.88 -2.98 19.22
CA ILE A 22 2.34 -2.66 20.57
C ILE A 22 1.13 -2.56 21.51
N TRP A 23 0.12 -1.76 21.15
CA TRP A 23 -1.08 -1.55 21.97
C TRP A 23 -1.87 -2.83 22.21
N ASN A 24 -2.07 -3.64 21.16
CA ASN A 24 -2.76 -4.91 21.27
C ASN A 24 -1.99 -5.90 22.18
N CYS A 25 -0.65 -5.86 22.17
CA CYS A 25 0.16 -6.69 23.07
C CYS A 25 0.15 -6.17 24.51
N VAL A 26 0.13 -4.86 24.73
CA VAL A 26 -0.07 -4.28 26.07
C VAL A 26 -1.43 -4.67 26.62
N ARG A 27 -2.53 -4.49 25.85
CA ARG A 27 -3.87 -4.92 26.26
C ARG A 27 -3.94 -6.41 26.59
N HIS A 28 -3.27 -7.25 25.79
CA HIS A 28 -3.18 -8.68 26.06
C HIS A 28 -2.46 -8.96 27.37
N ALA A 29 -1.31 -8.36 27.63
CA ALA A 29 -0.54 -8.53 28.85
C ALA A 29 -1.34 -8.12 30.09
N VAL A 30 -1.98 -6.94 30.05
CA VAL A 30 -2.80 -6.41 31.16
C VAL A 30 -4.00 -7.31 31.46
N ARG A 31 -4.67 -7.84 30.42
CA ARG A 31 -5.75 -8.83 30.59
C ARG A 31 -5.25 -10.13 31.25
N CYS A 32 -4.08 -10.63 30.84
CA CYS A 32 -3.49 -11.82 31.47
C CYS A 32 -3.12 -11.59 32.94
N MET A 33 -2.82 -10.34 33.32
CA MET A 33 -2.57 -9.93 34.71
C MET A 33 -3.86 -9.66 35.52
N GLY A 34 -5.05 -9.79 34.89
CA GLY A 34 -6.33 -9.51 35.54
C GLY A 34 -6.60 -8.03 35.81
N MET A 35 -5.91 -7.13 35.11
CA MET A 35 -6.04 -5.67 35.24
C MET A 35 -6.96 -5.08 34.17
N GLU A 36 -7.49 -3.88 34.38
CA GLU A 36 -8.25 -3.11 33.39
C GLU A 36 -7.35 -2.63 32.24
N GLU A 37 -7.92 -2.56 31.05
CA GLU A 37 -7.21 -2.07 29.87
C GLU A 37 -6.90 -0.57 30.01
N PRO A 38 -5.66 -0.14 29.75
CA PRO A 38 -5.29 1.27 29.76
C PRO A 38 -5.96 2.03 28.61
N ASP A 39 -6.20 3.32 28.82
CA ASP A 39 -6.73 4.21 27.80
C ASP A 39 -5.73 4.46 26.64
N ALA A 40 -6.22 5.06 25.55
CA ALA A 40 -5.41 5.33 24.38
C ALA A 40 -4.23 6.29 24.67
N ALA A 41 -4.36 7.21 25.63
CA ALA A 41 -3.30 8.15 25.99
C ALA A 41 -2.15 7.44 26.72
N THR A 42 -2.50 6.50 27.59
CA THR A 42 -1.52 5.64 28.29
C THR A 42 -0.84 4.67 27.32
N LEU A 43 -1.60 4.03 26.41
CA LEU A 43 -1.05 3.11 25.39
C LEU A 43 -0.01 3.80 24.50
N ARG A 44 -0.20 5.05 24.13
CA ARG A 44 0.76 5.81 23.32
C ARG A 44 2.14 5.91 23.98
N LYS A 45 2.21 5.95 25.30
CA LYS A 45 3.48 6.05 26.05
C LYS A 45 4.31 4.77 25.99
N PHE A 46 3.73 3.64 25.58
CA PHE A 46 4.44 2.37 25.41
C PHE A 46 5.25 2.26 24.13
N VAL A 47 5.10 3.20 23.21
CA VAL A 47 5.86 3.20 21.96
C VAL A 47 7.20 3.90 22.20
N GLY A 48 8.30 3.13 22.12
CA GLY A 48 9.68 3.63 22.26
C GLY A 48 10.37 3.23 23.56
N PRO A 49 9.83 3.51 24.77
CA PRO A 49 10.50 3.16 26.02
C PRO A 49 10.58 1.64 26.27
N PRO A 50 11.53 1.19 27.14
CA PRO A 50 11.60 -0.21 27.56
C PRO A 50 10.32 -0.68 28.26
N LEU A 51 9.83 -1.88 27.92
CA LEU A 51 8.54 -2.41 28.39
C LEU A 51 8.43 -2.47 29.91
N VAL A 52 9.46 -3.00 30.60
CA VAL A 52 9.46 -3.11 32.07
C VAL A 52 9.29 -1.74 32.71
N TYR A 53 10.03 -0.75 32.24
CA TYR A 53 9.89 0.64 32.69
C TYR A 53 8.46 1.17 32.42
N SER A 54 7.93 0.92 31.23
CA SER A 54 6.60 1.40 30.86
C SER A 54 5.48 0.78 31.71
N PHE A 55 5.55 -0.50 32.02
CA PHE A 55 4.60 -1.17 32.90
C PHE A 55 4.67 -0.65 34.34
N GLN A 56 5.89 -0.37 34.85
CA GLN A 56 6.05 0.23 36.18
C GLN A 56 5.54 1.68 36.22
N GLU A 57 6.03 2.52 35.31
CA GLU A 57 5.79 3.97 35.35
C GLU A 57 4.36 4.35 34.99
N TYR A 58 3.76 3.66 34.00
CA TYR A 58 2.45 4.06 33.48
C TYR A 58 1.27 3.26 34.03
N LEU A 59 1.54 2.06 34.57
CA LEU A 59 0.50 1.18 35.13
C LEU A 59 0.72 0.86 36.61
N GLY A 60 1.78 1.38 37.24
CA GLY A 60 2.05 1.23 38.68
C GLY A 60 2.40 -0.18 39.10
N MET A 61 2.89 -1.02 38.18
CA MET A 61 3.29 -2.39 38.49
C MET A 61 4.57 -2.44 39.31
N THR A 62 4.68 -3.40 40.19
CA THR A 62 5.97 -3.77 40.82
C THR A 62 6.93 -4.29 39.73
N GLU A 63 8.22 -4.39 40.06
CA GLU A 63 9.22 -4.91 39.15
C GLU A 63 8.90 -6.35 38.70
N GLU A 64 8.46 -7.21 39.62
CA GLU A 64 8.08 -8.60 39.36
C GLU A 64 6.86 -8.69 38.43
N GLU A 65 5.80 -7.90 38.71
CA GLU A 65 4.61 -7.81 37.86
C GLU A 65 4.94 -7.28 36.46
N ALA A 66 5.81 -6.27 36.35
CA ALA A 66 6.25 -5.69 35.10
C ALA A 66 7.03 -6.68 34.22
N TRP A 67 7.87 -7.52 34.85
CA TRP A 67 8.54 -8.62 34.12
C TRP A 67 7.55 -9.67 33.66
N GLN A 68 6.58 -10.06 34.48
CA GLN A 68 5.54 -11.03 34.12
C GLN A 68 4.66 -10.47 32.98
N ALA A 69 4.23 -9.21 33.05
CA ALA A 69 3.48 -8.55 32.01
C ALA A 69 4.29 -8.47 30.69
N THR A 70 5.61 -8.22 30.81
CA THR A 70 6.51 -8.20 29.65
C THR A 70 6.59 -9.58 28.97
N ASP A 71 6.54 -10.67 29.72
CA ASP A 71 6.54 -12.02 29.17
C ASP A 71 5.22 -12.31 28.41
N PHE A 72 4.06 -11.95 28.96
CA PHE A 72 2.78 -12.03 28.25
C PHE A 72 2.75 -11.17 26.99
N TYR A 73 3.30 -9.95 27.05
CA TYR A 73 3.48 -9.08 25.88
C TYR A 73 4.30 -9.78 24.80
N ARG A 74 5.49 -10.31 25.15
CA ARG A 74 6.42 -10.96 24.22
C ARG A 74 5.84 -12.21 23.58
N GLN A 75 5.06 -13.01 24.31
CA GLN A 75 4.38 -14.20 23.77
C GLN A 75 3.47 -13.83 22.61
N ARG A 76 2.67 -12.78 22.74
CA ARG A 76 1.79 -12.30 21.67
C ARG A 76 2.56 -11.54 20.59
N TYR A 77 3.49 -10.68 21.00
CA TYR A 77 4.24 -9.84 20.08
C TYR A 77 5.03 -10.66 19.06
N ASN A 78 5.72 -11.68 19.51
CA ASN A 78 6.57 -12.53 18.64
C ASN A 78 5.77 -13.42 17.66
N THR A 79 4.46 -13.53 17.81
CA THR A 79 3.61 -14.37 16.97
C THR A 79 2.67 -13.57 16.09
N VAL A 80 2.00 -12.57 16.63
CA VAL A 80 0.95 -11.79 15.95
C VAL A 80 1.29 -10.30 15.94
N GLY A 81 1.61 -9.72 17.09
CA GLY A 81 1.77 -8.28 17.25
C GLY A 81 2.87 -7.66 16.39
N LEU A 82 3.89 -8.45 16.06
CA LEU A 82 4.96 -8.06 15.15
C LEU A 82 4.44 -7.66 13.76
N PHE A 83 3.36 -8.31 13.30
CA PHE A 83 2.76 -8.15 11.99
C PHE A 83 1.51 -7.26 11.99
N GLU A 84 0.99 -6.90 13.17
CA GLU A 84 0.01 -5.83 13.35
C GLU A 84 0.72 -4.46 13.22
N ASN A 85 1.22 -4.20 12.04
CA ASN A 85 2.08 -3.09 11.69
C ASN A 85 1.73 -2.61 10.28
N ARG A 86 2.20 -1.43 9.89
CA ARG A 86 1.97 -0.85 8.57
C ARG A 86 3.23 -0.10 8.14
N VAL A 87 3.56 -0.14 6.88
CA VAL A 87 4.58 0.73 6.29
C VAL A 87 3.93 2.09 6.00
N TYR A 88 4.62 3.19 6.28
CA TYR A 88 4.11 4.52 5.93
C TYR A 88 3.90 4.64 4.41
N PRO A 89 2.71 5.12 3.94
CA PRO A 89 2.44 5.27 2.52
C PRO A 89 3.49 6.14 1.83
N GLY A 90 4.02 5.64 0.72
CA GLY A 90 5.08 6.31 -0.04
C GLY A 90 6.52 5.94 0.34
N ILE A 91 6.77 5.32 1.50
CA ILE A 91 8.13 4.90 1.90
C ILE A 91 8.75 3.93 0.89
N ARG A 92 7.99 2.97 0.36
CA ARG A 92 8.50 2.06 -0.68
C ARG A 92 9.05 2.82 -1.89
N ARG A 93 8.34 3.88 -2.33
CA ARG A 93 8.77 4.72 -3.45
C ARG A 93 10.05 5.48 -3.14
N VAL A 94 10.17 6.02 -1.92
CA VAL A 94 11.41 6.68 -1.45
C VAL A 94 12.59 5.71 -1.53
N LEU A 95 12.45 4.52 -0.94
CA LEU A 95 13.50 3.49 -0.92
C LEU A 95 13.88 3.05 -2.33
N ALA A 96 12.89 2.76 -3.20
CA ALA A 96 13.13 2.37 -4.58
C ALA A 96 13.86 3.46 -5.39
N ARG A 97 13.48 4.74 -5.21
CA ARG A 97 14.16 5.88 -5.87
C ARG A 97 15.61 6.00 -5.44
N LEU A 98 15.87 5.89 -4.14
CA LEU A 98 17.23 5.96 -3.59
C LEU A 98 18.10 4.80 -4.09
N LYS A 99 17.58 3.56 -4.08
CA LYS A 99 18.29 2.38 -4.61
C LYS A 99 18.63 2.56 -6.10
N LYS A 100 17.65 3.00 -6.89
CA LYS A 100 17.88 3.25 -8.33
C LYS A 100 18.91 4.36 -8.60
N ALA A 101 19.03 5.31 -7.68
CA ALA A 101 20.07 6.36 -7.72
C ALA A 101 21.43 5.88 -7.19
N GLY A 102 21.54 4.64 -6.73
CA GLY A 102 22.81 4.05 -6.25
C GLY A 102 23.18 4.41 -4.81
N TYR A 103 22.20 4.81 -3.98
CA TYR A 103 22.44 5.05 -2.56
C TYR A 103 22.64 3.75 -1.80
N TYR A 104 23.54 3.78 -0.81
CA TYR A 104 23.63 2.76 0.23
C TYR A 104 22.52 3.00 1.26
N LEU A 105 21.69 2.01 1.50
CA LEU A 105 20.58 2.12 2.44
C LEU A 105 20.76 1.17 3.62
N ALA A 106 20.56 1.66 4.82
CA ALA A 106 20.68 0.85 6.01
C ALA A 106 19.57 1.15 7.03
N VAL A 107 19.33 0.19 7.94
CA VAL A 107 18.44 0.35 9.08
C VAL A 107 19.26 0.30 10.37
N ALA A 108 19.06 1.29 11.25
CA ALA A 108 19.63 1.32 12.60
C ALA A 108 18.50 1.62 13.59
N THR A 109 18.04 0.59 14.34
CA THR A 109 16.87 0.71 15.21
C THR A 109 17.11 0.18 16.61
N GLY A 110 16.45 0.80 17.60
CA GLY A 110 16.39 0.31 18.98
C GLY A 110 15.62 -1.00 19.15
N LYS A 111 14.87 -1.42 18.13
CA LYS A 111 14.17 -2.71 18.14
C LYS A 111 15.17 -3.87 18.07
N PRO A 112 14.89 -5.04 18.72
CA PRO A 112 15.77 -6.22 18.64
C PRO A 112 15.99 -6.68 17.20
N GLN A 113 17.20 -7.22 16.91
CA GLN A 113 17.65 -7.62 15.57
C GLN A 113 16.65 -8.54 14.85
N ARG A 114 16.26 -9.66 15.48
CA ARG A 114 15.37 -10.65 14.88
C ARG A 114 13.98 -10.11 14.55
N PRO A 115 13.24 -9.43 15.45
CA PRO A 115 12.01 -8.71 15.11
C PRO A 115 12.15 -7.71 13.95
N THR A 116 13.26 -6.96 13.91
CA THR A 116 13.54 -6.01 12.82
C THR A 116 13.59 -6.71 11.46
N GLU A 117 14.39 -7.78 11.36
CA GLU A 117 14.53 -8.58 10.14
C GLU A 117 13.19 -9.19 9.70
N GLN A 118 12.41 -9.71 10.67
CA GLN A 118 11.08 -10.29 10.40
C GLN A 118 10.09 -9.26 9.86
N ILE A 119 10.07 -8.04 10.40
CA ILE A 119 9.21 -6.96 9.91
C ILE A 119 9.62 -6.56 8.49
N LEU A 120 10.91 -6.33 8.25
CA LEU A 120 11.39 -5.93 6.94
C LEU A 120 11.08 -6.99 5.88
N ALA A 121 11.30 -8.28 6.19
CA ALA A 121 10.98 -9.39 5.30
C ALA A 121 9.46 -9.53 5.06
N HIS A 122 8.62 -9.38 6.11
CA HIS A 122 7.17 -9.46 6.00
C HIS A 122 6.63 -8.44 5.00
N PHE A 123 7.11 -7.19 5.06
CA PHE A 123 6.70 -6.13 4.15
C PHE A 123 7.52 -6.11 2.85
N GLY A 124 8.48 -7.02 2.66
CA GLY A 124 9.38 -7.04 1.49
C GLY A 124 10.17 -5.75 1.35
N LEU A 125 10.60 -5.16 2.47
CA LEU A 125 11.48 -3.99 2.52
C LEU A 125 12.96 -4.39 2.62
N ASP A 126 13.23 -5.62 3.07
CA ASP A 126 14.58 -6.17 3.24
C ASP A 126 15.45 -6.03 1.99
N LYS A 127 14.85 -6.21 0.81
CA LYS A 127 15.53 -6.07 -0.49
C LYS A 127 16.11 -4.68 -0.78
N PHE A 128 15.64 -3.64 -0.09
CA PHE A 128 16.15 -2.28 -0.29
C PHE A 128 17.40 -1.98 0.54
N PHE A 129 17.65 -2.74 1.60
CA PHE A 129 18.71 -2.42 2.56
C PHE A 129 19.95 -3.25 2.37
N ASP A 130 21.10 -2.56 2.34
CA ASP A 130 22.41 -3.18 2.27
C ASP A 130 22.86 -3.70 3.63
N MET A 131 22.39 -3.09 4.74
CA MET A 131 22.71 -3.47 6.11
C MET A 131 21.54 -3.18 7.06
N VAL A 132 21.39 -4.03 8.08
CA VAL A 132 20.35 -3.88 9.12
C VAL A 132 20.98 -4.12 10.48
N ALA A 133 20.84 -3.15 11.39
CA ALA A 133 21.22 -3.26 12.79
C ALA A 133 20.04 -2.97 13.73
N GLY A 134 19.59 -4.01 14.40
CA GLY A 134 18.76 -3.94 15.59
C GLY A 134 19.61 -4.17 16.85
N THR A 135 19.02 -3.97 18.04
CA THR A 135 19.70 -4.22 19.31
C THR A 135 19.94 -5.71 19.53
N ARG A 136 21.06 -6.03 20.17
CA ARG A 136 21.44 -7.37 20.62
C ARG A 136 21.77 -7.32 22.12
N PRO A 137 21.75 -8.44 22.83
CA PRO A 137 22.11 -8.46 24.27
C PRO A 137 23.45 -7.80 24.58
N GLU A 138 24.43 -7.94 23.69
CA GLU A 138 25.76 -7.34 23.80
C GLU A 138 25.81 -5.83 23.56
N ASP A 139 24.75 -5.24 23.04
CA ASP A 139 24.69 -3.80 22.65
C ASP A 139 24.19 -2.89 23.78
N ALA A 140 24.00 -3.39 25.00
CA ALA A 140 23.33 -2.67 26.10
C ALA A 140 23.90 -1.26 26.38
N THR A 141 25.15 -0.98 25.99
CA THR A 141 25.83 0.31 26.18
C THR A 141 26.04 1.11 24.88
N ALA A 142 25.79 0.50 23.72
CA ALA A 142 26.15 1.12 22.43
C ALA A 142 25.20 2.25 22.01
N GLY A 143 23.97 2.26 22.48
CA GLY A 143 22.94 3.24 22.12
C GLY A 143 22.71 3.39 20.61
N LYS A 144 22.01 4.45 20.21
CA LYS A 144 21.71 4.70 18.79
C LYS A 144 22.97 4.98 17.96
N ALA A 145 23.95 5.68 18.54
CA ALA A 145 25.22 5.96 17.87
C ALA A 145 25.98 4.70 17.47
N GLY A 146 26.02 3.69 18.37
CA GLY A 146 26.67 2.41 18.07
C GLY A 146 25.95 1.62 16.96
N LEU A 147 24.63 1.67 16.91
CA LEU A 147 23.84 1.05 15.85
C LEU A 147 24.09 1.73 14.48
N ILE A 148 24.10 3.07 14.45
CA ILE A 148 24.43 3.85 13.24
C ILE A 148 25.85 3.51 12.76
N SER A 149 26.83 3.55 13.65
CA SER A 149 28.23 3.24 13.29
C SER A 149 28.40 1.84 12.71
N ARG A 150 27.62 0.87 13.18
CA ARG A 150 27.66 -0.54 12.70
C ARG A 150 27.19 -0.68 11.26
N VAL A 151 26.24 0.14 10.81
CA VAL A 151 25.66 0.03 9.48
C VAL A 151 26.25 0.95 8.45
N LEU A 152 27.04 1.92 8.85
CA LEU A 152 27.72 2.80 7.90
C LEU A 152 28.80 2.04 7.12
N PRO A 153 28.90 2.23 5.79
CA PRO A 153 30.01 1.68 5.03
C PRO A 153 31.33 2.34 5.45
N ALA A 154 32.44 1.65 5.22
CA ALA A 154 33.78 2.17 5.61
C ALA A 154 34.13 3.50 4.92
N GLU A 155 33.59 3.72 3.72
CA GLU A 155 33.80 4.96 2.93
C GLU A 155 32.45 5.43 2.37
N TYR A 156 32.11 6.70 2.58
CA TYR A 156 30.92 7.36 2.04
C TYR A 156 31.18 8.87 1.83
N ALA A 157 30.58 9.44 0.79
CA ALA A 157 30.69 10.86 0.46
C ALA A 157 29.86 11.76 1.39
N GLY A 158 28.85 11.18 2.01
CA GLY A 158 27.94 11.82 2.96
C GLY A 158 26.96 10.78 3.45
N ALA A 159 26.54 10.90 4.71
CA ALA A 159 25.54 10.05 5.30
C ALA A 159 24.51 10.89 6.04
N VAL A 160 23.25 10.40 6.03
CA VAL A 160 22.17 11.03 6.76
C VAL A 160 21.39 9.98 7.53
N MET A 161 21.08 10.27 8.81
CA MET A 161 20.15 9.51 9.61
C MET A 161 18.75 10.09 9.48
N VAL A 162 17.76 9.23 9.18
CA VAL A 162 16.34 9.57 9.14
C VAL A 162 15.66 8.90 10.32
N GLY A 163 15.04 9.68 11.20
CA GLY A 163 14.38 9.15 12.38
C GLY A 163 13.32 10.11 12.91
N ASP A 164 12.45 9.61 13.78
CA ASP A 164 11.32 10.37 14.32
C ASP A 164 11.50 10.79 15.79
N THR A 165 12.61 10.40 16.43
CA THR A 165 12.87 10.73 17.84
C THR A 165 14.18 11.49 18.02
N ARG A 166 14.31 12.15 19.19
CA ARG A 166 15.57 12.79 19.59
C ARG A 166 16.77 11.84 19.59
N PHE A 167 16.55 10.57 19.90
CA PHE A 167 17.62 9.57 19.98
C PHE A 167 18.31 9.36 18.62
N ASP A 168 17.56 9.49 17.53
CA ASP A 168 18.07 9.40 16.18
C ASP A 168 18.97 10.60 15.86
N MET A 169 18.52 11.79 16.26
CA MET A 169 19.26 13.04 16.06
C MET A 169 20.54 13.08 16.88
N GLU A 170 20.44 12.74 18.18
CA GLU A 170 21.59 12.63 19.08
C GLU A 170 22.60 11.56 18.62
N GLY A 171 22.08 10.42 18.13
CA GLY A 171 22.90 9.35 17.56
C GLY A 171 23.66 9.77 16.31
N ALA A 172 23.00 10.47 15.39
CA ALA A 172 23.61 11.04 14.18
C ALA A 172 24.70 12.05 14.52
N GLN A 173 24.41 12.96 15.45
CA GLN A 173 25.37 13.96 15.93
C GLN A 173 26.62 13.31 16.56
N ALA A 174 26.43 12.27 17.38
CA ALA A 174 27.54 11.56 18.02
C ALA A 174 28.44 10.85 17.02
N VAL A 175 27.92 10.42 15.86
CA VAL A 175 28.66 9.79 14.76
C VAL A 175 29.22 10.83 13.77
N GLY A 176 28.73 12.05 13.82
CA GLY A 176 29.16 13.14 12.92
C GLY A 176 28.56 13.08 11.52
N ILE A 177 27.31 12.59 11.40
CA ILE A 177 26.55 12.57 10.15
C ILE A 177 25.33 13.51 10.23
N ASP A 178 24.80 13.88 9.07
CA ASP A 178 23.59 14.69 8.99
C ASP A 178 22.34 13.93 9.53
N SER A 179 21.27 14.68 9.83
CA SER A 179 20.01 14.09 10.29
C SER A 179 18.79 14.76 9.67
N ILE A 180 17.76 13.97 9.44
CA ILE A 180 16.42 14.41 9.04
C ILE A 180 15.43 13.90 10.07
N GLY A 181 14.77 14.80 10.79
CA GLY A 181 13.68 14.47 11.68
C GLY A 181 12.37 14.33 10.91
N VAL A 182 11.62 13.24 11.12
CA VAL A 182 10.32 13.02 10.47
C VAL A 182 9.18 13.22 11.45
N GLY A 183 8.26 14.15 11.12
CA GLY A 183 7.16 14.55 12.00
C GLY A 183 5.89 13.71 11.88
N TYR A 184 5.87 12.76 10.96
CA TYR A 184 4.76 11.82 10.81
C TYR A 184 4.87 10.60 11.75
N GLY A 185 6.00 10.47 12.47
CA GLY A 185 6.25 9.42 13.46
C GLY A 185 5.72 9.75 14.86
N TYR A 186 6.36 9.22 15.88
CA TYR A 186 5.92 9.32 17.28
C TYR A 186 6.52 10.53 18.00
N GLY A 187 7.71 10.99 17.59
CA GLY A 187 8.35 12.20 18.11
C GLY A 187 7.70 13.46 17.53
N GLY A 188 7.59 14.50 18.34
CA GLY A 188 7.01 15.78 17.92
C GLY A 188 8.05 16.71 17.26
N GLU A 189 7.59 17.64 16.41
CA GLU A 189 8.46 18.64 15.76
C GLU A 189 9.31 19.42 16.78
N ALA A 190 8.73 19.79 17.91
CA ALA A 190 9.44 20.53 18.97
C ALA A 190 10.60 19.72 19.55
N GLU A 191 10.42 18.41 19.77
CA GLU A 191 11.46 17.52 20.26
C GLU A 191 12.60 17.37 19.24
N LEU A 192 12.26 17.12 17.98
CA LEU A 192 13.24 16.96 16.90
C LEU A 192 14.05 18.23 16.67
N ARG A 193 13.42 19.40 16.68
CA ARG A 193 14.13 20.68 16.57
C ARG A 193 15.00 20.99 17.78
N ALA A 194 14.55 20.66 18.99
CA ALA A 194 15.35 20.78 20.21
C ALA A 194 16.59 19.87 20.20
N ALA A 195 16.49 18.71 19.55
CA ALA A 195 17.61 17.79 19.31
C ALA A 195 18.49 18.19 18.12
N ASN A 196 18.33 19.39 17.56
CA ASN A 196 19.11 19.93 16.44
C ASN A 196 19.07 19.03 15.17
N CYS A 197 17.90 18.57 14.76
CA CYS A 197 17.77 17.92 13.45
C CYS A 197 18.26 18.84 12.33
N GLY A 198 19.07 18.32 11.41
CA GLY A 198 19.63 19.10 10.30
C GLY A 198 18.57 19.55 9.30
N ALA A 199 17.54 18.71 9.08
CA ALA A 199 16.34 19.02 8.31
C ALA A 199 15.11 18.38 8.96
N TYR A 200 13.92 18.83 8.58
CA TYR A 200 12.64 18.31 9.08
C TYR A 200 11.68 18.04 7.92
N ALA A 201 11.00 16.92 7.97
CA ALA A 201 9.96 16.53 7.02
C ALA A 201 8.67 16.17 7.78
N ALA A 202 7.61 16.98 7.62
CA ALA A 202 6.33 16.70 8.26
C ALA A 202 5.60 15.50 7.63
N THR A 203 5.91 15.17 6.38
CA THR A 203 5.27 14.10 5.60
C THR A 203 6.31 13.26 4.84
N VAL A 204 5.91 12.05 4.42
CA VAL A 204 6.75 11.21 3.55
C VAL A 204 7.04 11.90 2.21
N ALA A 205 6.12 12.71 1.68
CA ALA A 205 6.33 13.47 0.45
C ALA A 205 7.42 14.55 0.61
N GLU A 206 7.48 15.21 1.77
CA GLU A 206 8.55 16.15 2.09
C GLU A 206 9.89 15.42 2.27
N LEU A 207 9.89 14.26 2.96
CA LEU A 207 11.08 13.41 3.07
C LEU A 207 11.59 12.99 1.69
N GLU A 208 10.69 12.57 0.79
CA GLU A 208 11.04 12.24 -0.60
C GLU A 208 11.68 13.43 -1.31
N SER A 209 11.13 14.63 -1.11
CA SER A 209 11.66 15.86 -1.72
C SER A 209 13.07 16.19 -1.22
N LEU A 210 13.35 15.95 0.07
CA LEU A 210 14.67 16.19 0.65
C LEU A 210 15.72 15.17 0.20
N LEU A 211 15.37 13.88 0.18
CA LEU A 211 16.31 12.80 -0.11
C LEU A 211 16.49 12.53 -1.60
N CYS A 212 15.46 12.73 -2.41
CA CYS A 212 15.39 12.26 -3.78
C CYS A 212 15.48 13.38 -4.82
N MET A 213 16.07 14.55 -4.49
CA MET A 213 16.20 15.68 -5.43
C MET A 213 16.89 15.27 -6.74
N ASP A 214 17.97 14.51 -6.65
CA ASP A 214 18.75 14.05 -7.80
C ASP A 214 18.40 12.62 -8.24
N ALA A 215 17.44 11.96 -7.57
CA ALA A 215 17.04 10.61 -7.88
C ALA A 215 15.96 10.58 -8.98
N PRO A 216 15.98 9.59 -9.89
CA PRO A 216 15.00 9.51 -10.96
C PRO A 216 13.59 9.41 -10.40
N LYS A 217 12.63 10.11 -11.03
CA LYS A 217 11.21 9.89 -10.75
C LYS A 217 10.83 8.48 -11.21
N LEU A 218 10.10 7.77 -10.40
CA LEU A 218 9.52 6.49 -10.77
C LEU A 218 8.06 6.72 -11.19
N ARG A 219 7.68 6.13 -12.32
CA ARG A 219 6.28 6.02 -12.72
C ARG A 219 5.57 5.10 -11.74
N GLY A 220 4.38 5.46 -11.33
CA GLY A 220 3.50 4.59 -10.56
C GLY A 220 2.94 3.45 -11.42
N SER A 221 2.25 2.53 -10.76
CA SER A 221 1.58 1.40 -11.41
C SER A 221 0.10 1.70 -11.62
N PHE A 222 -0.45 1.15 -12.69
CA PHE A 222 -1.87 1.20 -12.97
C PHE A 222 -2.47 -0.21 -13.00
N LEU A 223 -3.38 -0.52 -12.09
CA LEU A 223 -4.11 -1.78 -11.99
C LEU A 223 -5.59 -1.55 -12.25
N SER A 224 -6.22 -2.43 -13.03
CA SER A 224 -7.67 -2.51 -13.13
C SER A 224 -8.18 -3.81 -12.51
N MET A 225 -9.40 -3.77 -11.98
CA MET A 225 -10.12 -4.96 -11.53
C MET A 225 -11.33 -5.18 -12.40
N GLU A 226 -11.41 -6.33 -13.00
CA GLU A 226 -12.40 -6.71 -14.00
C GLU A 226 -13.14 -7.99 -13.60
N GLY A 227 -14.28 -8.22 -14.22
CA GLY A 227 -15.13 -9.39 -14.01
C GLY A 227 -16.61 -9.04 -14.16
N LEU A 228 -17.44 -10.06 -14.21
CA LEU A 228 -18.91 -9.93 -14.33
C LEU A 228 -19.52 -9.24 -13.11
N ASP A 229 -20.72 -8.68 -13.27
CA ASP A 229 -21.47 -8.15 -12.12
C ASP A 229 -21.87 -9.31 -11.21
N GLY A 230 -21.65 -9.14 -9.90
CA GLY A 230 -21.76 -10.24 -8.93
C GLY A 230 -20.48 -11.07 -8.74
N SER A 231 -19.36 -10.79 -9.43
CA SER A 231 -18.09 -11.50 -9.19
C SER A 231 -17.38 -11.14 -7.89
N GLY A 232 -17.87 -10.13 -7.14
CA GLY A 232 -17.28 -9.72 -5.88
C GLY A 232 -16.23 -8.59 -5.98
N LYS A 233 -16.13 -7.88 -7.11
CA LYS A 233 -15.15 -6.79 -7.33
C LYS A 233 -15.05 -5.80 -6.19
N THR A 234 -16.16 -5.24 -5.73
CA THR A 234 -16.16 -4.22 -4.66
C THR A 234 -15.49 -4.73 -3.39
N THR A 235 -15.85 -5.94 -2.95
CA THR A 235 -15.24 -6.57 -1.77
C THR A 235 -13.73 -6.79 -1.96
N GLN A 236 -13.32 -7.26 -3.14
CA GLN A 236 -11.91 -7.51 -3.42
C GLN A 236 -11.11 -6.21 -3.58
N MET A 237 -11.74 -5.15 -4.11
CA MET A 237 -11.15 -3.80 -4.15
C MET A 237 -10.85 -3.27 -2.74
N ASP A 238 -11.82 -3.41 -1.81
CA ASP A 238 -11.66 -2.94 -0.43
C ASP A 238 -10.52 -3.69 0.28
N LEU A 239 -10.50 -5.02 0.15
CA LEU A 239 -9.48 -5.87 0.77
C LEU A 239 -8.08 -5.63 0.16
N LEU A 240 -8.02 -5.45 -1.16
CA LEU A 240 -6.75 -5.18 -1.86
C LEU A 240 -6.20 -3.80 -1.51
N GLU A 241 -7.05 -2.76 -1.49
CA GLU A 241 -6.66 -1.40 -1.13
C GLU A 241 -6.08 -1.34 0.29
N ASP A 242 -6.78 -1.91 1.29
CA ASP A 242 -6.27 -1.95 2.66
C ASP A 242 -4.93 -2.67 2.75
N ARG A 243 -4.79 -3.80 2.06
CA ARG A 243 -3.54 -4.58 2.08
C ARG A 243 -2.39 -3.84 1.38
N LEU A 244 -2.63 -3.21 0.24
CA LEU A 244 -1.64 -2.37 -0.45
C LEU A 244 -1.20 -1.20 0.42
N ALA A 245 -2.15 -0.51 1.07
CA ALA A 245 -1.84 0.58 1.98
C ALA A 245 -1.00 0.12 3.18
N ARG A 246 -1.30 -1.05 3.77
CA ARG A 246 -0.49 -1.66 4.86
C ARG A 246 0.95 -1.94 4.44
N TYR A 247 1.17 -2.27 3.17
CA TYR A 247 2.49 -2.53 2.61
C TYR A 247 3.20 -1.28 2.10
N GLY A 248 2.65 -0.10 2.34
CA GLY A 248 3.28 1.20 2.06
C GLY A 248 3.15 1.70 0.62
N PHE A 249 2.23 1.12 -0.17
CA PHE A 249 1.88 1.67 -1.47
C PHE A 249 1.01 2.91 -1.29
N ASP A 250 1.30 3.94 -2.07
CA ASP A 250 0.47 5.16 -2.15
C ASP A 250 -0.65 4.91 -3.16
N VAL A 251 -1.81 4.45 -2.67
CA VAL A 251 -2.92 3.96 -3.50
C VAL A 251 -3.88 5.08 -3.85
N ARG A 252 -4.15 5.25 -5.14
CA ARG A 252 -5.24 6.07 -5.68
C ARG A 252 -6.35 5.17 -6.19
N ARG A 253 -7.38 4.94 -5.37
CA ARG A 253 -8.58 4.21 -5.79
C ARG A 253 -9.45 5.08 -6.68
N THR A 254 -10.01 4.47 -7.73
CA THR A 254 -10.95 5.09 -8.66
C THR A 254 -11.85 4.06 -9.34
N ARG A 255 -12.74 4.48 -10.25
CA ARG A 255 -13.67 3.57 -10.96
C ARG A 255 -14.09 4.12 -12.30
N GLU A 256 -14.57 3.25 -13.18
CA GLU A 256 -15.25 3.61 -14.43
C GLU A 256 -16.63 2.92 -14.60
N PRO A 257 -17.57 3.58 -15.27
CA PRO A 257 -17.53 4.99 -15.65
C PRO A 257 -17.61 5.88 -14.42
N GLY A 258 -16.91 7.03 -14.44
CA GLY A 258 -16.88 7.96 -13.30
C GLY A 258 -15.47 8.40 -12.91
N GLY A 259 -15.23 8.58 -11.61
CA GLY A 259 -13.92 8.93 -11.04
C GLY A 259 -13.56 10.41 -11.08
N CYS A 260 -14.28 11.25 -11.84
CA CYS A 260 -14.15 12.72 -11.82
C CYS A 260 -15.48 13.38 -12.19
N ALA A 261 -15.62 14.67 -11.86
CA ALA A 261 -16.90 15.38 -11.91
C ALA A 261 -17.65 15.29 -13.27
N ILE A 262 -16.94 15.38 -14.39
CA ILE A 262 -17.53 15.26 -15.71
C ILE A 262 -17.90 13.80 -16.01
N ALA A 263 -17.02 12.87 -15.71
CA ALA A 263 -17.27 11.43 -15.92
C ALA A 263 -18.43 10.92 -15.04
N GLU A 264 -18.61 11.45 -13.83
CA GLU A 264 -19.78 11.11 -12.99
C GLU A 264 -21.11 11.60 -13.60
N LYS A 265 -21.14 12.75 -14.27
CA LYS A 265 -22.32 13.21 -15.01
C LYS A 265 -22.65 12.27 -16.17
N ILE A 266 -21.63 11.81 -16.90
CA ILE A 266 -21.80 10.84 -17.98
C ILE A 266 -22.27 9.49 -17.42
N ARG A 267 -21.75 9.07 -16.28
CA ARG A 267 -22.20 7.87 -15.55
C ARG A 267 -23.69 7.95 -15.25
N GLY A 268 -24.19 9.11 -14.78
CA GLY A 268 -25.62 9.32 -14.56
C GLY A 268 -26.44 9.04 -15.81
N LEU A 269 -26.02 9.52 -16.98
CA LEU A 269 -26.71 9.23 -18.25
C LEU A 269 -26.65 7.73 -18.62
N LEU A 270 -25.51 7.09 -18.43
CA LEU A 270 -25.29 5.68 -18.81
C LEU A 270 -26.10 4.69 -17.99
N LEU A 271 -26.27 4.94 -16.71
CA LEU A 271 -26.89 3.99 -15.78
C LEU A 271 -28.38 4.25 -15.54
N ASP A 272 -28.88 5.41 -15.98
CA ASP A 272 -30.29 5.78 -15.83
C ASP A 272 -31.18 4.86 -16.66
N THR A 273 -32.11 4.18 -15.99
CA THR A 273 -33.07 3.26 -16.62
C THR A 273 -34.10 3.98 -17.50
N GLU A 274 -34.30 5.30 -17.31
CA GLU A 274 -35.17 6.11 -18.16
C GLU A 274 -34.58 6.32 -19.59
N ASN A 275 -33.29 6.15 -19.78
CA ASN A 275 -32.59 6.25 -21.06
C ASN A 275 -32.60 4.91 -21.84
N ALA A 276 -33.71 4.21 -21.86
CA ALA A 276 -33.85 2.89 -22.50
C ALA A 276 -33.65 2.93 -24.01
N GLU A 277 -33.97 4.08 -24.67
CA GLU A 277 -33.80 4.30 -26.12
C GLU A 277 -32.33 4.60 -26.52
N MET A 278 -31.40 4.68 -25.61
CA MET A 278 -30.00 4.95 -25.92
C MET A 278 -29.44 3.89 -26.87
N SER A 279 -28.97 4.33 -28.05
CA SER A 279 -28.36 3.40 -29.01
C SER A 279 -27.03 2.81 -28.46
N ASP A 280 -26.72 1.58 -28.85
CA ASP A 280 -25.49 0.90 -28.44
C ASP A 280 -24.22 1.69 -28.83
N VAL A 281 -24.22 2.39 -29.94
CA VAL A 281 -23.10 3.24 -30.37
C VAL A 281 -22.98 4.47 -29.48
N THR A 282 -24.10 5.11 -29.12
CA THR A 282 -24.11 6.24 -28.16
C THR A 282 -23.57 5.80 -26.80
N GLU A 283 -24.02 4.65 -26.32
CA GLU A 283 -23.53 4.04 -25.10
C GLU A 283 -22.01 3.87 -25.12
N ALA A 284 -21.47 3.24 -26.16
CA ALA A 284 -20.03 3.02 -26.32
C ALA A 284 -19.24 4.35 -26.39
N MET A 285 -19.74 5.36 -27.07
CA MET A 285 -19.10 6.69 -27.15
C MET A 285 -19.13 7.42 -25.82
N LEU A 286 -20.20 7.33 -25.04
CA LEU A 286 -20.28 7.92 -23.71
C LEU A 286 -19.31 7.25 -22.73
N TYR A 287 -19.14 5.93 -22.77
CA TYR A 287 -18.09 5.23 -22.01
C TYR A 287 -16.70 5.74 -22.40
N ALA A 288 -16.40 5.89 -23.68
CA ALA A 288 -15.13 6.41 -24.15
C ALA A 288 -14.90 7.87 -23.72
N ALA A 289 -15.94 8.73 -23.82
CA ALA A 289 -15.87 10.13 -23.38
C ALA A 289 -15.60 10.26 -21.86
N ALA A 290 -16.30 9.46 -21.04
CA ALA A 290 -16.06 9.41 -19.59
C ALA A 290 -14.63 8.99 -19.29
N ARG A 291 -14.12 7.95 -19.97
CA ARG A 291 -12.75 7.45 -19.87
C ARG A 291 -11.71 8.49 -20.23
N ALA A 292 -11.88 9.17 -21.36
CA ALA A 292 -10.94 10.20 -21.80
C ALA A 292 -10.75 11.28 -20.73
N GLN A 293 -11.83 11.75 -20.12
CA GLN A 293 -11.77 12.74 -19.04
C GLN A 293 -11.13 12.16 -17.78
N HIS A 294 -11.45 10.92 -17.44
CA HIS A 294 -10.93 10.24 -16.26
C HIS A 294 -9.42 9.96 -16.38
N VAL A 295 -8.96 9.48 -17.52
CA VAL A 295 -7.53 9.26 -17.80
C VAL A 295 -6.76 10.57 -17.68
N HIS A 296 -7.25 11.64 -18.33
CA HIS A 296 -6.60 12.94 -18.31
C HIS A 296 -6.52 13.57 -16.91
N GLN A 297 -7.61 13.50 -16.16
CA GLN A 297 -7.75 14.26 -14.91
C GLN A 297 -7.29 13.48 -13.65
N VAL A 298 -7.34 12.15 -13.68
CA VAL A 298 -7.10 11.32 -12.49
C VAL A 298 -6.01 10.29 -12.71
N ILE A 299 -6.16 9.39 -13.70
CA ILE A 299 -5.26 8.23 -13.82
C ILE A 299 -3.85 8.68 -14.19
N ARG A 300 -3.68 9.43 -15.28
CA ARG A 300 -2.38 9.88 -15.76
C ARG A 300 -1.63 10.70 -14.71
N PRO A 301 -2.21 11.76 -14.10
CA PRO A 301 -1.51 12.53 -13.08
C PRO A 301 -1.08 11.70 -11.88
N ALA A 302 -1.91 10.74 -11.42
CA ALA A 302 -1.57 9.89 -10.30
C ALA A 302 -0.40 8.94 -10.62
N VAL A 303 -0.42 8.30 -11.80
CA VAL A 303 0.67 7.44 -12.26
C VAL A 303 1.96 8.23 -12.46
N GLU A 304 1.90 9.44 -13.04
CA GLU A 304 3.07 10.31 -13.22
C GLU A 304 3.63 10.82 -11.88
N ALA A 305 2.76 10.97 -10.87
CA ALA A 305 3.17 11.26 -9.48
C ALA A 305 3.76 10.06 -8.74
N GLY A 306 3.80 8.87 -9.36
CA GLY A 306 4.35 7.65 -8.75
C GLY A 306 3.36 6.92 -7.84
N GLN A 307 2.06 7.26 -7.89
CA GLN A 307 1.02 6.55 -7.13
C GLN A 307 0.64 5.22 -7.81
N LEU A 308 0.11 4.29 -7.02
CA LEU A 308 -0.52 3.08 -7.53
C LEU A 308 -2.02 3.37 -7.76
N VAL A 309 -2.43 3.44 -9.03
CA VAL A 309 -3.84 3.58 -9.37
C VAL A 309 -4.51 2.20 -9.35
N LEU A 310 -5.59 2.07 -8.56
CA LEU A 310 -6.44 0.89 -8.50
C LEU A 310 -7.84 1.25 -8.99
N CYS A 311 -8.20 0.81 -10.20
CA CYS A 311 -9.44 1.17 -10.87
C CYS A 311 -10.44 0.02 -10.91
N ASP A 312 -11.66 0.25 -10.41
CA ASP A 312 -12.79 -0.68 -10.60
C ASP A 312 -13.33 -0.51 -12.00
N ARG A 313 -13.06 -1.48 -12.88
CA ARG A 313 -13.30 -1.49 -14.33
C ARG A 313 -12.45 -0.46 -15.09
N PHE A 314 -12.14 -0.81 -16.33
CA PHE A 314 -11.49 0.06 -17.30
C PHE A 314 -11.93 -0.32 -18.73
N VAL A 315 -11.06 -0.11 -19.70
CA VAL A 315 -11.37 -0.33 -21.13
C VAL A 315 -11.80 -1.78 -21.44
N ASP A 316 -11.30 -2.77 -20.71
CA ASP A 316 -11.65 -4.18 -20.89
C ASP A 316 -13.13 -4.44 -20.63
N SER A 317 -13.74 -3.75 -19.65
CA SER A 317 -15.21 -3.78 -19.46
C SER A 317 -15.94 -3.29 -20.71
N THR A 318 -15.53 -2.16 -21.31
CA THR A 318 -16.20 -1.64 -22.51
C THR A 318 -16.03 -2.58 -23.70
N VAL A 319 -14.87 -3.19 -23.85
CA VAL A 319 -14.64 -4.20 -24.91
C VAL A 319 -15.53 -5.42 -24.70
N ALA A 320 -15.70 -5.87 -23.45
CA ALA A 320 -16.55 -7.01 -23.15
C ALA A 320 -18.05 -6.70 -23.29
N TYR A 321 -18.53 -5.61 -22.68
CA TYR A 321 -19.97 -5.28 -22.64
C TYR A 321 -20.47 -4.70 -23.95
N GLN A 322 -19.83 -3.66 -24.49
CA GLN A 322 -20.26 -3.04 -25.75
C GLN A 322 -19.74 -3.79 -26.96
N GLY A 323 -18.51 -4.30 -26.92
CA GLY A 323 -17.93 -5.06 -28.03
C GLY A 323 -18.53 -6.45 -28.18
N GLY A 324 -18.59 -7.21 -27.09
CA GLY A 324 -19.14 -8.55 -27.04
C GLY A 324 -20.65 -8.56 -26.78
N GLY A 325 -21.08 -8.03 -25.63
CA GLY A 325 -22.47 -8.06 -25.18
C GLY A 325 -23.44 -7.40 -26.18
N ARG A 326 -23.18 -6.15 -26.60
CA ARG A 326 -23.95 -5.39 -27.63
C ARG A 326 -23.59 -5.78 -29.06
N GLU A 327 -22.67 -6.72 -29.26
CA GLU A 327 -22.27 -7.20 -30.62
C GLU A 327 -21.74 -6.10 -31.56
N LEU A 328 -21.24 -4.96 -31.02
CA LEU A 328 -20.63 -3.90 -31.83
C LEU A 328 -19.26 -4.31 -32.39
N GLY A 329 -18.67 -5.38 -31.91
CA GLY A 329 -17.40 -5.92 -32.34
C GLY A 329 -16.21 -5.38 -31.54
N VAL A 330 -15.36 -6.29 -31.04
CA VAL A 330 -14.19 -6.02 -30.21
C VAL A 330 -13.25 -5.00 -30.86
N ARG A 331 -12.93 -5.17 -32.16
CA ARG A 331 -12.05 -4.27 -32.89
C ARG A 331 -12.58 -2.84 -32.92
N LYS A 332 -13.87 -2.64 -33.28
CA LYS A 332 -14.50 -1.32 -33.33
C LYS A 332 -14.49 -0.61 -32.00
N ILE A 333 -14.73 -1.33 -30.89
CA ILE A 333 -14.71 -0.76 -29.55
C ILE A 333 -13.28 -0.38 -29.12
N ARG A 334 -12.27 -1.15 -29.48
CA ARG A 334 -10.86 -0.77 -29.26
C ARG A 334 -10.50 0.50 -30.04
N GLU A 335 -10.93 0.63 -31.32
CA GLU A 335 -10.71 1.82 -32.15
C GLU A 335 -11.37 3.07 -31.52
N ILE A 336 -12.61 2.97 -31.03
CA ILE A 336 -13.32 4.07 -30.35
C ILE A 336 -12.57 4.49 -29.07
N ASN A 337 -12.02 3.53 -28.31
CA ASN A 337 -11.35 3.81 -27.05
C ASN A 337 -9.86 4.20 -27.19
N ALA A 338 -9.23 3.95 -28.32
CA ALA A 338 -7.81 4.27 -28.51
C ALA A 338 -7.46 5.74 -28.18
N PRO A 339 -8.20 6.76 -28.66
CA PRO A 339 -7.95 8.15 -28.27
C PRO A 339 -8.31 8.42 -26.79
N ALA A 340 -9.25 7.69 -26.20
CA ALA A 340 -9.66 7.89 -24.81
C ALA A 340 -8.62 7.41 -23.80
N VAL A 341 -7.93 6.31 -24.10
CA VAL A 341 -6.88 5.78 -23.22
C VAL A 341 -5.53 6.47 -23.44
N GLU A 342 -5.27 7.05 -24.61
CA GLU A 342 -4.00 7.73 -24.92
C GLU A 342 -2.74 6.94 -24.50
N GLY A 343 -2.73 5.64 -24.72
CA GLY A 343 -1.66 4.73 -24.32
C GLY A 343 -1.60 4.39 -22.83
N MET A 344 -2.52 4.93 -22.01
CA MET A 344 -2.61 4.62 -20.57
C MET A 344 -3.40 3.32 -20.36
N MET A 345 -2.75 2.20 -20.63
CA MET A 345 -3.30 0.87 -20.35
C MET A 345 -2.88 0.39 -18.96
N PRO A 346 -3.69 -0.44 -18.29
CA PRO A 346 -3.27 -1.08 -17.04
C PRO A 346 -1.99 -1.90 -17.21
N ASP A 347 -1.08 -1.77 -16.26
CA ASP A 347 0.13 -2.61 -16.17
C ASP A 347 -0.24 -4.06 -15.83
N ALA A 348 -1.37 -4.25 -15.12
CA ALA A 348 -2.02 -5.54 -14.95
C ALA A 348 -3.53 -5.37 -14.72
N THR A 349 -4.29 -6.36 -15.18
CA THR A 349 -5.75 -6.46 -14.98
C THR A 349 -6.06 -7.69 -14.14
N VAL A 350 -6.58 -7.49 -12.93
CA VAL A 350 -7.10 -8.57 -12.10
C VAL A 350 -8.47 -8.96 -12.64
N TYR A 351 -8.59 -10.18 -13.15
CA TYR A 351 -9.85 -10.72 -13.63
C TYR A 351 -10.42 -11.74 -12.62
N LEU A 352 -11.58 -11.40 -12.06
CA LEU A 352 -12.33 -12.29 -11.17
C LEU A 352 -13.14 -13.27 -12.01
N ASP A 353 -12.59 -14.47 -12.19
CA ASP A 353 -13.16 -15.52 -13.04
C ASP A 353 -14.31 -16.23 -12.33
N ILE A 354 -15.49 -16.09 -12.89
CA ILE A 354 -16.74 -16.74 -12.45
C ILE A 354 -17.68 -16.86 -13.64
N ASP A 355 -18.43 -17.96 -13.74
CA ASP A 355 -19.42 -18.11 -14.79
C ASP A 355 -20.61 -17.13 -14.63
N HIS A 356 -21.20 -16.73 -15.74
CA HIS A 356 -22.25 -15.71 -15.77
C HIS A 356 -23.51 -16.11 -14.96
N ARG A 357 -23.84 -17.40 -14.86
CA ARG A 357 -25.01 -17.85 -14.09
C ARG A 357 -24.78 -17.71 -12.59
N THR A 358 -23.60 -18.05 -12.12
CA THR A 358 -23.24 -17.90 -10.71
C THR A 358 -23.10 -16.42 -10.35
N ALA A 359 -22.50 -15.62 -11.22
CA ALA A 359 -22.39 -14.16 -11.06
C ALA A 359 -23.78 -13.51 -10.99
N PHE A 360 -24.69 -13.84 -11.90
CA PHE A 360 -26.07 -13.34 -11.92
C PHE A 360 -26.84 -13.70 -10.64
N ARG A 361 -26.74 -14.95 -10.18
CA ARG A 361 -27.38 -15.36 -8.91
C ARG A 361 -26.91 -14.57 -7.70
N ARG A 362 -25.59 -14.27 -7.63
CA ARG A 362 -25.02 -13.45 -6.56
C ARG A 362 -25.51 -12.00 -6.64
N ARG A 363 -25.59 -11.43 -7.86
CA ARG A 363 -26.02 -10.05 -8.08
C ARG A 363 -27.48 -9.82 -7.80
N SER A 364 -28.38 -10.69 -8.30
CA SER A 364 -29.84 -10.57 -8.13
C SER A 364 -30.30 -10.67 -6.68
N ALA A 365 -29.48 -11.24 -5.79
CA ALA A 365 -29.76 -11.30 -4.36
C ALA A 365 -29.43 -9.98 -3.62
N ALA A 366 -28.75 -9.01 -4.22
CA ALA A 366 -28.12 -7.93 -3.50
C ALA A 366 -28.81 -6.55 -3.59
N THR A 367 -29.28 -6.08 -4.76
CA THR A 367 -29.85 -4.70 -4.94
C THR A 367 -30.64 -4.56 -6.24
N ALA A 368 -31.28 -3.39 -6.46
CA ALA A 368 -31.88 -3.03 -7.74
C ALA A 368 -30.86 -3.08 -8.87
N LEU A 369 -31.29 -3.60 -10.03
CA LEU A 369 -30.45 -3.77 -11.22
C LEU A 369 -30.42 -2.46 -12.02
N ASP A 370 -29.25 -2.14 -12.59
CA ASP A 370 -29.11 -1.07 -13.57
C ASP A 370 -29.48 -1.52 -15.00
N ARG A 371 -29.42 -0.59 -15.96
CA ARG A 371 -29.81 -0.81 -17.36
C ARG A 371 -29.03 -1.94 -18.06
N LEU A 372 -27.76 -2.17 -17.72
CA LEU A 372 -26.94 -3.24 -18.29
C LEU A 372 -27.18 -4.58 -17.59
N GLU A 373 -27.36 -4.54 -16.27
CA GLU A 373 -27.64 -5.71 -15.46
C GLU A 373 -29.01 -6.35 -15.75
N MET A 374 -29.96 -5.57 -16.27
CA MET A 374 -31.28 -6.02 -16.71
C MET A 374 -31.27 -6.77 -18.05
N GLN A 375 -30.13 -6.91 -18.72
CA GLN A 375 -30.03 -7.59 -20.02
C GLN A 375 -30.24 -9.13 -19.85
N GLU A 376 -30.63 -9.77 -20.96
CA GLU A 376 -30.87 -11.20 -21.01
C GLU A 376 -29.61 -12.05 -20.78
N GLU A 377 -29.79 -13.33 -20.36
CA GLU A 377 -28.69 -14.27 -20.12
C GLU A 377 -27.71 -14.39 -21.30
N ALA A 378 -28.22 -14.36 -22.53
CA ALA A 378 -27.40 -14.40 -23.74
C ALA A 378 -26.41 -13.22 -23.85
N PHE A 379 -26.80 -12.03 -23.37
CA PHE A 379 -25.89 -10.86 -23.31
C PHE A 379 -24.71 -11.14 -22.37
N HIS A 380 -24.99 -11.62 -21.16
CA HIS A 380 -23.95 -11.92 -20.16
C HIS A 380 -23.03 -13.06 -20.61
N ALA A 381 -23.56 -14.06 -21.31
CA ALA A 381 -22.74 -15.12 -21.92
C ALA A 381 -21.77 -14.57 -22.98
N ARG A 382 -22.21 -13.60 -23.82
CA ARG A 382 -21.33 -12.95 -24.79
C ARG A 382 -20.26 -12.08 -24.11
N VAL A 383 -20.62 -11.38 -23.03
CA VAL A 383 -19.66 -10.60 -22.22
C VAL A 383 -18.56 -11.51 -21.65
N GLU A 384 -18.95 -12.66 -21.07
CA GLU A 384 -18.00 -13.66 -20.57
C GLU A 384 -17.08 -14.17 -21.70
N ALA A 385 -17.64 -14.52 -22.85
CA ALA A 385 -16.86 -14.98 -24.00
C ALA A 385 -15.84 -13.95 -24.49
N ALA A 386 -16.22 -12.65 -24.48
CA ALA A 386 -15.35 -11.55 -24.86
C ALA A 386 -14.17 -11.37 -23.86
N TYR A 387 -14.42 -11.47 -22.54
CA TYR A 387 -13.32 -11.48 -21.56
C TYR A 387 -12.37 -12.65 -21.80
N ARG A 388 -12.90 -13.87 -22.01
CA ARG A 388 -12.06 -15.04 -22.29
C ARG A 388 -11.24 -14.89 -23.58
N GLN A 389 -11.77 -14.18 -24.58
CA GLN A 389 -11.02 -13.85 -25.79
C GLN A 389 -9.86 -12.88 -25.46
N MET A 390 -10.13 -11.77 -24.77
CA MET A 390 -9.10 -10.78 -24.40
C MET A 390 -7.98 -11.40 -23.56
N ILE A 391 -8.34 -12.27 -22.61
CA ILE A 391 -7.38 -13.00 -21.78
C ILE A 391 -6.44 -13.84 -22.63
N ARG A 392 -6.95 -14.53 -23.68
CA ARG A 392 -6.10 -15.32 -24.61
C ARG A 392 -5.19 -14.43 -25.46
N GLU A 393 -5.69 -13.25 -25.85
CA GLU A 393 -4.93 -12.31 -26.70
C GLU A 393 -3.80 -11.60 -25.94
N ASP A 394 -3.98 -11.37 -24.63
CA ASP A 394 -3.03 -10.62 -23.78
C ASP A 394 -2.83 -11.28 -22.41
N ALA A 395 -2.49 -12.58 -22.42
CA ALA A 395 -2.35 -13.38 -21.21
C ALA A 395 -1.33 -12.80 -20.19
N GLY A 396 -0.33 -12.06 -20.66
CA GLY A 396 0.70 -11.46 -19.81
C GLY A 396 0.19 -10.33 -18.93
N ARG A 397 -0.89 -9.64 -19.32
CA ARG A 397 -1.48 -8.53 -18.58
C ARG A 397 -2.54 -9.00 -17.58
N PHE A 398 -3.25 -10.08 -17.85
CA PHE A 398 -4.34 -10.55 -17.00
C PHE A 398 -3.85 -11.44 -15.86
N LEU A 399 -4.24 -11.08 -14.63
CA LEU A 399 -4.08 -11.87 -13.42
C LEU A 399 -5.42 -12.54 -13.11
N ILE A 400 -5.58 -13.78 -13.56
CA ILE A 400 -6.85 -14.52 -13.43
C ILE A 400 -6.95 -15.10 -12.03
N VAL A 401 -8.07 -14.83 -11.34
CA VAL A 401 -8.35 -15.35 -9.99
C VAL A 401 -9.72 -16.00 -9.98
N ASP A 402 -9.79 -17.23 -9.51
CA ASP A 402 -11.06 -17.94 -9.28
C ASP A 402 -11.88 -17.23 -8.20
N ALA A 403 -13.03 -16.67 -8.59
CA ALA A 403 -13.91 -15.92 -7.71
C ALA A 403 -15.07 -16.78 -7.16
N THR A 404 -15.02 -18.10 -7.32
CA THR A 404 -16.02 -19.02 -6.77
C THR A 404 -15.81 -19.29 -5.28
N GLU A 405 -14.59 -19.18 -4.80
CA GLU A 405 -14.14 -19.42 -3.44
C GLU A 405 -14.66 -18.38 -2.42
N ALA A 406 -14.39 -18.63 -1.12
CA ALA A 406 -14.72 -17.70 -0.06
C ALA A 406 -13.99 -16.35 -0.23
N PRO A 407 -14.60 -15.21 0.14
CA PRO A 407 -14.05 -13.88 -0.13
C PRO A 407 -12.60 -13.68 0.34
N GLN A 408 -12.22 -14.26 1.49
CA GLN A 408 -10.84 -14.15 2.00
C GLN A 408 -9.84 -14.96 1.18
N GLN A 409 -10.21 -16.15 0.70
CA GLN A 409 -9.36 -16.97 -0.17
C GLN A 409 -9.12 -16.29 -1.51
N VAL A 410 -10.18 -15.69 -2.08
CA VAL A 410 -10.07 -14.85 -3.29
C VAL A 410 -9.12 -13.68 -3.04
N ALA A 411 -9.25 -12.99 -1.90
CA ALA A 411 -8.38 -11.86 -1.54
C ALA A 411 -6.90 -12.28 -1.42
N ASP A 412 -6.63 -13.44 -0.84
CA ASP A 412 -5.26 -13.96 -0.73
C ASP A 412 -4.68 -14.32 -2.11
N ALA A 413 -5.48 -14.89 -3.00
CA ALA A 413 -5.07 -15.18 -4.37
C ALA A 413 -4.84 -13.90 -5.20
N VAL A 414 -5.72 -12.89 -5.06
CA VAL A 414 -5.54 -11.57 -5.67
C VAL A 414 -4.24 -10.94 -5.19
N TRP A 415 -4.06 -10.91 -3.86
CA TRP A 415 -2.85 -10.34 -3.26
C TRP A 415 -1.57 -11.00 -3.79
N ALA A 416 -1.49 -12.32 -3.77
CA ALA A 416 -0.30 -13.04 -4.19
C ALA A 416 0.13 -12.65 -5.63
N LYS A 417 -0.85 -12.56 -6.54
CA LYS A 417 -0.58 -12.21 -7.95
C LYS A 417 -0.23 -10.74 -8.14
N VAL A 418 -0.98 -9.83 -7.48
CA VAL A 418 -0.74 -8.39 -7.56
C VAL A 418 0.60 -8.03 -6.93
N TYR A 419 0.90 -8.55 -5.75
CA TYR A 419 2.14 -8.26 -5.04
C TYR A 419 3.37 -8.74 -5.82
N ALA A 420 3.33 -9.94 -6.39
CA ALA A 420 4.40 -10.42 -7.26
C ALA A 420 4.63 -9.47 -8.45
N ARG A 421 3.56 -9.07 -9.16
CA ARG A 421 3.66 -8.15 -10.29
C ARG A 421 4.27 -6.79 -9.92
N LEU A 422 3.87 -6.22 -8.77
CA LEU A 422 4.38 -4.93 -8.31
C LEU A 422 5.84 -5.01 -7.88
N THR A 423 6.24 -6.10 -7.21
CA THR A 423 7.60 -6.27 -6.71
C THR A 423 8.61 -6.66 -7.80
N GLU A 424 8.17 -7.30 -8.88
CA GLU A 424 8.99 -7.47 -10.09
C GLU A 424 9.35 -6.13 -10.75
N ALA A 425 8.44 -5.16 -10.70
CA ALA A 425 8.67 -3.83 -11.26
C ALA A 425 9.57 -2.93 -10.37
N GLU A 426 9.72 -3.27 -9.07
CA GLU A 426 10.62 -2.57 -8.14
C GLU A 426 12.08 -3.07 -8.22
N ALA A 427 12.31 -4.26 -8.76
CA ALA A 427 13.63 -4.86 -8.94
C ALA A 427 14.34 -4.29 -10.19
#